data_ce340cbbb4cefab47e06e7d7ca70446e
#
_entry.id   ce340cbbb4cefab47e06e7d7ca70446e
#
_cell.length_a   1.000
_cell.length_b   1.000
_cell.length_c   1.000
_cell.angle_alpha   90.00
_cell.angle_beta   90.00
_cell.angle_gamma   90.00
#
_symmetry.space_group_name_H-M   'P 1'
#
loop_
_entity.id
_entity.type
_entity.pdbx_description
1 polymer ?
#
loop_
_entity_poly.entity_id
_entity_poly.type
_entity_poly.pdbx_seq_one_letter_code
_entity_poly.pdbx_strand_id
1 'polypeptide(L)'
;PIIFRILIGCGTRIGETLALKVEDVDIINGIIHLKETKNSRFRAVPISDSLLIAIKQYCDKCLYLKTKNDFFFSHKDGRKVKEHSIYLIHRKALDYANIPYIGSTKGPRLHDLRHTFAVNSLKNFEKRGCDLNNVLPILKQYMGHTNIHATEKYLQLVSGNYFDVLDKTKETEKLIMGASENE
;
A
#
# COMPACT_ATOMS: atom_id res chain seq x y z
N PRO A 1 -5.51 13.15 8.29
CA PRO A 1 -6.08 13.49 6.99
C PRO A 1 -6.50 12.25 6.23
N ILE A 2 -7.60 12.32 5.47
CA ILE A 2 -8.19 11.17 4.73
C ILE A 2 -7.20 10.53 3.75
N ILE A 3 -6.33 11.33 3.15
CA ILE A 3 -5.32 10.86 2.19
C ILE A 3 -4.40 9.77 2.79
N PHE A 4 -3.93 9.94 4.02
CA PHE A 4 -3.09 8.94 4.68
C PHE A 4 -3.86 7.66 5.00
N ARG A 5 -5.16 7.79 5.33
CA ARG A 5 -6.02 6.62 5.54
C ARG A 5 -6.19 5.80 4.26
N ILE A 6 -6.32 6.46 3.09
CA ILE A 6 -6.37 5.78 1.79
C ILE A 6 -5.02 5.10 1.48
N LEU A 7 -3.90 5.79 1.71
CA LEU A 7 -2.56 5.20 1.47
C LEU A 7 -2.33 3.93 2.31
N ILE A 8 -2.71 3.97 3.61
CA ILE A 8 -2.54 2.84 4.53
C ILE A 8 -3.61 1.77 4.30
N GLY A 9 -4.86 2.16 4.08
CA GLY A 9 -6.00 1.22 3.99
C GLY A 9 -6.17 0.57 2.63
N CYS A 10 -5.67 1.21 1.56
CA CYS A 10 -5.79 0.72 0.19
C CYS A 10 -4.44 0.47 -0.49
N GLY A 11 -3.33 0.80 0.14
CA GLY A 11 -2.00 0.57 -0.43
C GLY A 11 -1.74 1.27 -1.76
N THR A 12 -2.43 2.36 -2.06
CA THR A 12 -2.29 3.12 -3.32
C THR A 12 -0.96 3.89 -3.36
N ARG A 13 -0.47 4.21 -4.57
CA ARG A 13 0.67 5.13 -4.72
C ARG A 13 0.18 6.56 -4.49
N ILE A 14 1.03 7.42 -3.92
CA ILE A 14 0.66 8.83 -3.68
C ILE A 14 0.23 9.54 -4.96
N GLY A 15 0.95 9.34 -6.06
CA GLY A 15 0.61 9.95 -7.35
C GLY A 15 -0.76 9.52 -7.90
N GLU A 16 -1.12 8.22 -7.73
CA GLU A 16 -2.43 7.67 -8.07
C GLU A 16 -3.52 8.29 -7.21
N THR A 17 -3.30 8.34 -5.90
CA THR A 17 -4.26 8.90 -4.94
C THR A 17 -4.53 10.38 -5.21
N LEU A 18 -3.50 11.15 -5.52
CA LEU A 18 -3.64 12.58 -5.84
C LEU A 18 -4.23 12.82 -7.24
N ALA A 19 -4.19 11.85 -8.13
CA ALA A 19 -4.78 11.94 -9.46
C ALA A 19 -6.27 11.59 -9.48
N LEU A 20 -6.83 11.04 -8.38
CA LEU A 20 -8.25 10.71 -8.29
C LEU A 20 -9.13 11.90 -8.59
N LYS A 21 -10.16 11.66 -9.39
CA LYS A 21 -11.29 12.54 -9.60
C LYS A 21 -12.45 12.13 -8.69
N VAL A 22 -13.44 13.00 -8.57
CA VAL A 22 -14.64 12.70 -7.78
C VAL A 22 -15.36 11.45 -8.32
N GLU A 23 -15.44 11.31 -9.65
CA GLU A 23 -16.05 10.15 -10.32
C GLU A 23 -15.30 8.81 -10.07
N ASP A 24 -14.00 8.87 -9.71
CA ASP A 24 -13.20 7.66 -9.49
C ASP A 24 -13.45 7.03 -8.10
N VAL A 25 -14.21 7.70 -7.22
CA VAL A 25 -14.51 7.23 -5.86
C VAL A 25 -15.99 6.90 -5.74
N ASP A 26 -16.31 5.61 -5.88
CA ASP A 26 -17.67 5.10 -5.71
C ASP A 26 -17.97 4.88 -4.22
N ILE A 27 -18.63 5.86 -3.60
CA ILE A 27 -19.01 5.81 -2.18
C ILE A 27 -20.25 4.94 -1.93
N ILE A 28 -20.96 4.51 -2.97
CA ILE A 28 -22.13 3.63 -2.86
C ILE A 28 -21.64 2.19 -2.73
N ASN A 29 -20.79 1.76 -3.66
CA ASN A 29 -20.25 0.39 -3.70
C ASN A 29 -18.96 0.23 -2.90
N GLY A 30 -18.39 1.32 -2.35
CA GLY A 30 -17.15 1.28 -1.57
C GLY A 30 -15.93 0.90 -2.41
N ILE A 31 -15.78 1.49 -3.59
CA ILE A 31 -14.69 1.17 -4.53
C ILE A 31 -13.98 2.46 -4.98
N ILE A 32 -12.65 2.38 -5.06
CA ILE A 32 -11.82 3.40 -5.73
C ILE A 32 -11.33 2.84 -7.06
N HIS A 33 -11.60 3.54 -8.14
CA HIS A 33 -11.13 3.23 -9.49
C HIS A 33 -9.81 3.95 -9.76
N LEU A 34 -8.71 3.20 -9.83
CA LEU A 34 -7.39 3.75 -10.10
C LEU A 34 -7.06 3.61 -11.59
N LYS A 35 -6.69 4.72 -12.20
CA LYS A 35 -6.23 4.78 -13.60
C LYS A 35 -4.70 4.82 -13.61
N GLU A 36 -4.07 3.80 -14.17
CA GLU A 36 -2.61 3.75 -14.31
C GLU A 36 -2.18 4.47 -15.59
N THR A 37 -1.55 5.64 -15.45
CA THR A 37 -1.18 6.51 -16.58
C THR A 37 -0.09 5.91 -17.49
N LYS A 38 0.76 5.02 -16.97
CA LYS A 38 1.87 4.44 -17.76
C LYS A 38 1.47 3.29 -18.69
N ASN A 39 0.43 2.51 -18.37
CA ASN A 39 0.07 1.29 -19.11
C ASN A 39 -1.42 1.18 -19.43
N SER A 40 -2.19 2.27 -19.30
CA SER A 40 -3.67 2.29 -19.48
C SER A 40 -4.40 1.19 -18.70
N ARG A 41 -3.84 0.73 -17.60
CA ARG A 41 -4.43 -0.30 -16.75
C ARG A 41 -5.34 0.36 -15.73
N PHE A 42 -6.55 -0.19 -15.63
CA PHE A 42 -7.51 0.19 -14.60
C PHE A 42 -7.49 -0.90 -13.54
N ARG A 43 -7.59 -0.49 -12.27
CA ARG A 43 -7.84 -1.42 -11.18
C ARG A 43 -8.85 -0.85 -10.21
N ALA A 44 -9.75 -1.69 -9.75
CA ALA A 44 -10.71 -1.38 -8.71
C ALA A 44 -10.11 -1.79 -7.35
N VAL A 45 -10.19 -0.89 -6.39
CA VAL A 45 -9.67 -1.09 -5.04
C VAL A 45 -10.82 -0.97 -4.06
N PRO A 46 -11.23 -2.07 -3.39
CA PRO A 46 -12.28 -2.02 -2.38
C PRO A 46 -11.84 -1.21 -1.17
N ILE A 47 -12.80 -0.52 -0.56
CA ILE A 47 -12.63 0.32 0.62
C ILE A 47 -13.25 -0.42 1.81
N SER A 48 -12.55 -0.49 2.95
CA SER A 48 -13.13 -1.02 4.18
C SER A 48 -14.24 -0.09 4.71
N ASP A 49 -15.21 -0.64 5.46
CA ASP A 49 -16.33 0.13 6.01
C ASP A 49 -15.86 1.34 6.82
N SER A 50 -14.86 1.17 7.67
CA SER A 50 -14.31 2.26 8.49
C SER A 50 -13.69 3.38 7.67
N LEU A 51 -13.02 3.04 6.55
CA LEU A 51 -12.47 4.02 5.62
C LEU A 51 -13.57 4.67 4.79
N LEU A 52 -14.58 3.92 4.39
CA LEU A 52 -15.74 4.42 3.64
C LEU A 52 -16.51 5.48 4.44
N ILE A 53 -16.73 5.25 5.75
CA ILE A 53 -17.33 6.25 6.64
C ILE A 53 -16.50 7.55 6.64
N ALA A 54 -15.19 7.43 6.75
CA ALA A 54 -14.31 8.60 6.76
C ALA A 54 -14.28 9.33 5.40
N ILE A 55 -14.38 8.59 4.30
CA ILE A 55 -14.48 9.15 2.93
C ILE A 55 -15.82 9.89 2.77
N LYS A 56 -16.94 9.31 3.19
CA LYS A 56 -18.25 9.97 3.15
C LYS A 56 -18.23 11.29 3.90
N GLN A 57 -17.71 11.31 5.13
CA GLN A 57 -17.55 12.54 5.91
C GLN A 57 -16.67 13.59 5.21
N TYR A 58 -15.64 13.16 4.48
CA TYR A 58 -14.81 14.05 3.69
C TYR A 58 -15.58 14.60 2.48
N CYS A 59 -16.35 13.77 1.78
CA CYS A 59 -17.16 14.18 0.65
C CYS A 59 -18.18 15.26 1.08
N ASP A 60 -18.90 15.05 2.16
CA ASP A 60 -19.89 15.99 2.69
C ASP A 60 -19.27 17.36 3.02
N LYS A 61 -18.05 17.35 3.60
CA LYS A 61 -17.38 18.58 4.02
C LYS A 61 -16.64 19.32 2.92
N CYS A 62 -16.09 18.59 1.93
CA CYS A 62 -15.10 19.16 1.00
C CYS A 62 -15.51 19.09 -0.47
N LEU A 63 -16.50 18.26 -0.83
CA LEU A 63 -16.83 18.01 -2.24
C LEU A 63 -18.22 18.49 -2.67
N TYR A 64 -18.98 19.12 -1.78
CA TYR A 64 -20.38 19.52 -2.05
C TYR A 64 -20.56 20.50 -3.22
N LEU A 65 -19.49 21.22 -3.62
CA LEU A 65 -19.49 22.13 -4.79
C LEU A 65 -18.71 21.57 -5.99
N LYS A 66 -18.19 20.33 -5.90
CA LYS A 66 -17.36 19.77 -6.97
C LYS A 66 -18.18 18.96 -7.98
N THR A 67 -17.70 18.99 -9.21
CA THR A 67 -18.20 18.17 -10.31
C THR A 67 -17.48 16.83 -10.36
N LYS A 68 -18.01 15.87 -11.12
CA LYS A 68 -17.41 14.54 -11.30
C LYS A 68 -15.97 14.60 -11.84
N ASN A 69 -15.66 15.59 -12.66
CA ASN A 69 -14.35 15.77 -13.31
C ASN A 69 -13.31 16.47 -12.45
N ASP A 70 -13.70 17.04 -11.31
CA ASP A 70 -12.77 17.73 -10.41
C ASP A 70 -11.87 16.76 -9.67
N PHE A 71 -10.68 17.20 -9.29
CA PHE A 71 -9.80 16.41 -8.45
C PHE A 71 -10.45 16.16 -7.09
N PHE A 72 -10.44 14.89 -6.66
CA PHE A 72 -10.93 14.49 -5.34
C PHE A 72 -10.16 15.24 -4.26
N PHE A 73 -8.84 15.31 -4.40
CA PHE A 73 -7.95 16.12 -3.57
C PHE A 73 -7.48 17.37 -4.32
N SER A 74 -8.02 18.50 -3.98
CA SER A 74 -7.62 19.78 -4.59
C SER A 74 -7.51 20.89 -3.55
N HIS A 75 -6.81 21.94 -3.94
CA HIS A 75 -6.85 23.24 -3.27
C HIS A 75 -8.22 23.89 -3.46
N LYS A 76 -8.49 24.99 -2.72
CA LYS A 76 -9.76 25.75 -2.83
C LYS A 76 -9.99 26.32 -4.25
N ASP A 77 -8.92 26.57 -5.00
CA ASP A 77 -8.96 27.02 -6.38
C ASP A 77 -9.09 25.91 -7.43
N GLY A 78 -9.37 24.66 -6.99
CA GLY A 78 -9.53 23.50 -7.85
C GLY A 78 -8.24 22.84 -8.32
N ARG A 79 -7.07 23.44 -8.09
CA ARG A 79 -5.78 22.86 -8.50
C ARG A 79 -5.47 21.57 -7.73
N LYS A 80 -4.91 20.59 -8.43
CA LYS A 80 -4.43 19.32 -7.84
C LYS A 80 -3.41 19.59 -6.74
N VAL A 81 -3.54 18.87 -5.62
CA VAL A 81 -2.56 18.90 -4.53
C VAL A 81 -1.24 18.26 -5.01
N LYS A 82 -0.12 18.91 -4.73
CA LYS A 82 1.23 18.42 -5.08
C LYS A 82 1.71 17.37 -4.06
N GLU A 83 2.43 16.35 -4.53
CA GLU A 83 3.04 15.33 -3.66
C GLU A 83 3.93 15.92 -2.57
N HIS A 84 4.71 16.97 -2.92
CA HIS A 84 5.56 17.66 -1.97
C HIS A 84 4.80 18.24 -0.77
N SER A 85 3.59 18.76 -0.99
CA SER A 85 2.76 19.27 0.12
C SER A 85 2.37 18.14 1.09
N ILE A 86 2.06 16.95 0.57
CA ILE A 86 1.72 15.79 1.40
C ILE A 86 2.96 15.25 2.11
N TYR A 87 4.12 15.28 1.44
CA TYR A 87 5.39 14.94 2.09
C TYR A 87 5.68 15.84 3.31
N LEU A 88 5.49 17.15 3.18
CA LEU A 88 5.69 18.09 4.29
C LEU A 88 4.72 17.82 5.46
N ILE A 89 3.45 17.49 5.16
CA ILE A 89 2.47 17.12 6.19
C ILE A 89 2.89 15.81 6.87
N HIS A 90 3.36 14.84 6.12
CA HIS A 90 3.87 13.58 6.65
C HIS A 90 5.08 13.81 7.57
N ARG A 91 6.03 14.64 7.16
CA ARG A 91 7.18 15.02 7.99
C ARG A 91 6.75 15.65 9.32
N LYS A 92 5.84 16.62 9.28
CA LYS A 92 5.27 17.23 10.48
C LYS A 92 4.60 16.19 11.39
N ALA A 93 3.86 15.24 10.83
CA ALA A 93 3.23 14.18 11.61
C ALA A 93 4.25 13.27 12.31
N LEU A 94 5.37 12.96 11.64
CA LEU A 94 6.47 12.20 12.23
C LEU A 94 7.16 12.99 13.35
N ASP A 95 7.39 14.29 13.16
CA ASP A 95 7.97 15.17 14.17
C ASP A 95 7.08 15.23 15.42
N TYR A 96 5.76 15.34 15.25
CA TYR A 96 4.79 15.26 16.36
C TYR A 96 4.82 13.90 17.10
N ALA A 97 5.15 12.84 16.38
CA ALA A 97 5.32 11.49 16.94
C ALA A 97 6.72 11.26 17.54
N ASN A 98 7.57 12.30 17.65
CA ASN A 98 8.96 12.22 18.08
C ASN A 98 9.82 11.26 17.24
N ILE A 99 9.52 11.13 15.96
CA ILE A 99 10.31 10.35 15.00
C ILE A 99 11.21 11.32 14.23
N PRO A 100 12.52 11.38 14.57
CA PRO A 100 13.43 12.38 13.99
C PRO A 100 13.69 12.14 12.51
N TYR A 101 14.06 13.19 11.81
CA TYR A 101 14.57 13.10 10.44
C TYR A 101 16.03 12.63 10.44
N ILE A 102 16.28 11.47 9.87
CA ILE A 102 17.64 10.86 9.79
C ILE A 102 18.16 10.78 8.36
N GLY A 103 17.63 11.63 7.46
CA GLY A 103 18.04 11.70 6.06
C GLY A 103 16.99 11.18 5.08
N SER A 104 17.16 11.51 3.81
CA SER A 104 16.18 11.18 2.73
C SER A 104 16.09 9.68 2.42
N THR A 105 17.15 8.93 2.69
CA THR A 105 17.25 7.48 2.42
C THR A 105 17.03 6.62 3.65
N LYS A 106 17.01 7.22 4.84
CA LYS A 106 16.83 6.55 6.13
C LYS A 106 15.56 7.06 6.81
N GLY A 107 14.90 6.20 7.58
CA GLY A 107 13.67 6.56 8.29
C GLY A 107 12.39 6.44 7.45
N PRO A 108 11.22 6.66 8.08
CA PRO A 108 9.92 6.43 7.46
C PRO A 108 9.66 7.40 6.30
N ARG A 109 9.29 6.84 5.15
CA ARG A 109 8.93 7.57 3.93
C ARG A 109 7.44 7.45 3.66
N LEU A 110 6.90 8.37 2.89
CA LEU A 110 5.49 8.33 2.48
C LEU A 110 5.13 7.02 1.74
N HIS A 111 6.07 6.47 0.96
CA HIS A 111 5.86 5.21 0.24
C HIS A 111 5.79 3.99 1.18
N ASP A 112 6.37 4.09 2.37
CA ASP A 112 6.37 3.00 3.36
C ASP A 112 4.96 2.74 3.94
N LEU A 113 4.02 3.69 3.82
CA LEU A 113 2.61 3.47 4.13
C LEU A 113 2.01 2.36 3.25
N ARG A 114 2.40 2.32 1.98
CA ARG A 114 2.01 1.25 1.05
C ARG A 114 2.70 -0.08 1.38
N HIS A 115 3.96 -0.04 1.82
CA HIS A 115 4.64 -1.23 2.33
C HIS A 115 3.93 -1.79 3.57
N THR A 116 3.53 -0.92 4.49
CA THR A 116 2.75 -1.29 5.68
C THR A 116 1.44 -1.97 5.30
N PHE A 117 0.71 -1.44 4.31
CA PHE A 117 -0.50 -2.10 3.79
C PHE A 117 -0.21 -3.53 3.32
N ALA A 118 0.82 -3.72 2.49
CA ALA A 118 1.16 -5.02 1.94
C ALA A 118 1.51 -6.05 3.03
N VAL A 119 2.37 -5.65 3.97
CA VAL A 119 2.77 -6.50 5.10
C VAL A 119 1.58 -6.86 5.98
N ASN A 120 0.73 -5.88 6.33
CA ASN A 120 -0.45 -6.12 7.15
C ASN A 120 -1.48 -7.02 6.43
N SER A 121 -1.63 -6.87 5.11
CA SER A 121 -2.50 -7.74 4.32
C SER A 121 -2.01 -9.19 4.38
N LEU A 122 -0.73 -9.44 4.13
CA LEU A 122 -0.15 -10.78 4.21
C LEU A 122 -0.28 -11.37 5.62
N LYS A 123 0.04 -10.61 6.68
CA LYS A 123 -0.14 -11.05 8.08
C LYS A 123 -1.59 -11.44 8.39
N ASN A 124 -2.55 -10.69 7.85
CA ASN A 124 -3.97 -11.00 8.05
C ASN A 124 -4.39 -12.30 7.32
N PHE A 125 -3.87 -12.55 6.12
CA PHE A 125 -4.11 -13.80 5.41
C PHE A 125 -3.44 -14.99 6.11
N GLU A 126 -2.20 -14.83 6.57
CA GLU A 126 -1.48 -15.84 7.36
C GLU A 126 -2.26 -16.21 8.63
N LYS A 127 -2.72 -15.24 9.40
CA LYS A 127 -3.56 -15.45 10.59
C LYS A 127 -4.86 -16.22 10.31
N ARG A 128 -5.38 -16.12 9.09
CA ARG A 128 -6.56 -16.86 8.63
C ARG A 128 -6.23 -18.24 8.09
N GLY A 129 -4.97 -18.66 8.14
CA GLY A 129 -4.50 -19.95 7.64
C GLY A 129 -4.41 -20.05 6.12
N CYS A 130 -4.41 -18.91 5.41
CA CYS A 130 -4.26 -18.90 3.96
C CYS A 130 -2.80 -19.17 3.56
N ASP A 131 -2.59 -20.00 2.53
CA ASP A 131 -1.27 -20.15 1.92
C ASP A 131 -0.84 -18.83 1.24
N LEU A 132 0.24 -18.24 1.74
CA LEU A 132 0.76 -16.97 1.23
C LEU A 132 1.23 -17.05 -0.23
N ASN A 133 1.63 -18.22 -0.72
CA ASN A 133 1.99 -18.43 -2.13
C ASN A 133 0.80 -18.17 -3.06
N ASN A 134 -0.41 -18.54 -2.63
CA ASN A 134 -1.64 -18.28 -3.37
C ASN A 134 -2.11 -16.83 -3.23
N VAL A 135 -1.79 -16.17 -2.13
CA VAL A 135 -2.16 -14.77 -1.86
C VAL A 135 -1.27 -13.79 -2.61
N LEU A 136 0.01 -14.10 -2.82
CA LEU A 136 0.96 -13.20 -3.46
C LEU A 136 0.56 -12.72 -4.86
N PRO A 137 0.12 -13.58 -5.78
CA PRO A 137 -0.33 -13.14 -7.11
C PRO A 137 -1.52 -12.18 -7.02
N ILE A 138 -2.45 -12.42 -6.08
CA ILE A 138 -3.61 -11.57 -5.84
C ILE A 138 -3.15 -10.21 -5.32
N LEU A 139 -2.28 -10.19 -4.31
CA LEU A 139 -1.73 -8.95 -3.77
C LEU A 139 -0.92 -8.17 -4.80
N LYS A 140 -0.13 -8.87 -5.65
CA LYS A 140 0.58 -8.27 -6.77
C LYS A 140 -0.37 -7.53 -7.70
N GLN A 141 -1.47 -8.19 -8.12
CA GLN A 141 -2.47 -7.60 -9.00
C GLN A 141 -3.17 -6.42 -8.33
N TYR A 142 -3.59 -6.57 -7.08
CA TYR A 142 -4.22 -5.52 -6.27
C TYR A 142 -3.33 -4.29 -6.17
N MET A 143 -2.05 -4.47 -5.89
CA MET A 143 -1.09 -3.36 -5.79
C MET A 143 -0.67 -2.79 -7.15
N GLY A 144 -0.95 -3.46 -8.27
CA GLY A 144 -0.49 -3.05 -9.59
C GLY A 144 1.03 -3.13 -9.73
N HIS A 145 1.65 -4.22 -9.22
CA HIS A 145 3.05 -4.50 -9.45
C HIS A 145 3.23 -5.23 -10.79
N THR A 146 4.11 -4.74 -11.63
CA THR A 146 4.45 -5.39 -12.91
C THR A 146 5.22 -6.69 -12.69
N ASN A 147 6.10 -6.72 -11.67
CA ASN A 147 6.92 -7.87 -11.33
C ASN A 147 6.50 -8.45 -9.97
N ILE A 148 6.48 -9.80 -9.87
CA ILE A 148 6.15 -10.50 -8.63
C ILE A 148 7.23 -10.28 -7.56
N HIS A 149 8.51 -10.17 -7.94
CA HIS A 149 9.62 -9.92 -7.01
C HIS A 149 9.43 -8.66 -6.15
N ALA A 150 8.69 -7.67 -6.68
CA ALA A 150 8.33 -6.49 -5.88
C ALA A 150 7.39 -6.83 -4.71
N THR A 151 6.62 -7.92 -4.82
CA THR A 151 5.67 -8.39 -3.80
C THR A 151 6.30 -9.44 -2.90
N GLU A 152 7.17 -10.30 -3.43
CA GLU A 152 7.90 -11.35 -2.67
C GLU A 152 8.73 -10.78 -1.52
N LYS A 153 9.28 -9.56 -1.69
CA LYS A 153 10.00 -8.86 -0.61
C LYS A 153 9.18 -8.71 0.67
N TYR A 154 7.85 -8.68 0.56
CA TYR A 154 6.97 -8.58 1.73
C TYR A 154 6.83 -9.91 2.48
N LEU A 155 7.00 -11.05 1.82
CA LEU A 155 7.04 -12.36 2.50
C LEU A 155 8.15 -12.42 3.54
N GLN A 156 9.32 -11.90 3.21
CA GLN A 156 10.47 -11.86 4.12
C GLN A 156 10.19 -11.05 5.39
N LEU A 157 9.19 -10.14 5.34
CA LEU A 157 8.80 -9.29 6.47
C LEU A 157 7.64 -9.87 7.29
N VAL A 158 6.94 -10.89 6.75
CA VAL A 158 5.76 -11.48 7.37
C VAL A 158 6.09 -12.80 8.05
N SER A 159 6.86 -13.65 7.39
CA SER A 159 7.22 -14.94 7.95
C SER A 159 8.18 -14.75 9.13
N GLY A 160 7.65 -14.77 10.36
CA GLY A 160 8.46 -15.02 11.56
C GLY A 160 9.26 -16.32 11.43
N ASN A 161 8.84 -17.20 10.53
CA ASN A 161 9.45 -18.46 10.10
C ASN A 161 10.49 -18.28 8.98
N TYR A 162 10.82 -17.05 8.55
CA TYR A 162 11.87 -16.85 7.54
C TYR A 162 13.22 -17.41 8.01
N PHE A 163 13.53 -17.26 9.28
CA PHE A 163 14.71 -17.87 9.89
C PHE A 163 14.57 -19.40 9.98
N ASP A 164 13.38 -19.93 10.32
CA ASP A 164 13.12 -21.37 10.36
C ASP A 164 13.18 -22.01 8.96
N VAL A 165 12.71 -21.32 7.93
CA VAL A 165 12.82 -21.78 6.53
C VAL A 165 14.27 -21.73 6.05
N LEU A 166 15.01 -20.65 6.35
CA LEU A 166 16.44 -20.57 6.03
C LEU A 166 17.27 -21.61 6.76
N ASP A 167 16.98 -21.88 8.05
CA ASP A 167 17.67 -22.92 8.81
C ASP A 167 17.35 -24.32 8.28
N LYS A 168 16.10 -24.60 7.94
CA LYS A 168 15.73 -25.86 7.27
C LYS A 168 16.35 -26.02 5.89
N THR A 169 16.46 -24.93 5.13
CA THR A 169 17.15 -24.96 3.82
C THR A 169 18.65 -25.23 4.01
N LYS A 170 19.30 -24.61 4.98
CA LYS A 170 20.72 -24.85 5.32
C LYS A 170 20.96 -26.27 5.84
N GLU A 171 20.02 -26.83 6.62
CA GLU A 171 20.09 -28.24 7.06
C GLU A 171 19.93 -29.18 5.86
N THR A 172 19.04 -28.88 4.93
CA THR A 172 18.86 -29.67 3.71
C THR A 172 20.07 -29.58 2.79
N GLU A 173 20.67 -28.39 2.63
CA GLU A 173 21.90 -28.20 1.88
C GLU A 173 23.09 -28.96 2.52
N LYS A 174 23.22 -28.97 3.84
CA LYS A 174 24.23 -29.76 4.56
C LYS A 174 24.02 -31.27 4.37
N LEU A 175 22.76 -31.74 4.37
CA LEU A 175 22.44 -33.15 4.12
C LEU A 175 22.78 -33.56 2.67
N ILE A 176 22.52 -32.69 1.70
CA ILE A 176 22.85 -32.94 0.29
C ILE A 176 24.36 -32.91 0.06
N MET A 177 25.07 -31.95 0.65
CA MET A 177 26.54 -31.83 0.52
C MET A 177 27.30 -32.90 1.32
N GLY A 178 26.77 -33.31 2.49
CA GLY A 178 27.37 -34.38 3.29
C GLY A 178 27.16 -35.80 2.70
N ALA A 179 26.22 -35.95 1.77
CA ALA A 179 26.04 -37.23 1.05
C ALA A 179 27.03 -37.41 -0.13
N SER A 180 27.74 -36.36 -0.54
CA SER A 180 28.71 -36.41 -1.65
C SER A 180 30.17 -36.63 -1.20
N GLU A 181 30.45 -36.81 0.09
CA GLU A 181 31.80 -37.09 0.60
C GLU A 181 32.02 -38.55 1.01
N ASN A 182 31.07 -39.45 0.72
CA ASN A 182 31.16 -40.87 1.06
C ASN A 182 30.98 -41.79 -0.18
N GLU A 183 31.51 -41.43 -1.33
CA GLU A 183 31.74 -42.34 -2.46
C GLU A 183 33.22 -42.35 -2.90
#